data_8b5f7c9fee45f2c83f9a3e9635947997
#
_entry.id   8b5f7c9fee45f2c83f9a3e9635947997
#
_cell.length_a   1.000
_cell.length_b   1.000
_cell.length_c   1.000
_cell.angle_alpha   90.00
_cell.angle_beta   90.00
_cell.angle_gamma   90.00
#
_symmetry.space_group_name_H-M   'P 1'
#
loop_
_entity.id
_entity.type
_entity.pdbx_description
1 polymer ?
#
loop_
_entity_poly.entity_id
_entity_poly.type
_entity_poly.pdbx_seq_one_letter_code
_entity_poly.pdbx_strand_id
1 'polypeptide(L)'
;MSIERSRFCVNRKIAPSLSIEEFFQVVQKCGLNKVEIRNDMPSGKILDDLTPEQFNVLAKKYNIEVVTINALYPFNLPSKREQVTQVAIEMLETAKAVGAKAVIMCPYNEPDSRSTAQRIGDTADSIQYFTALFAKYGIEGLVEPLGFPVSSLRSFTLAGELIKAVGSPFKMTLDTFHHHLAELPIADYGSTVNINQVGLVHLSGVEATRSLATLLDEDRIMPSQKDVMKSKEQVLEIEKLGYKGIYAFEPFASSLADWTAADVEKAINDSIAYICS
;
A
#
# COMPACT_ATOMS: atom_id res chain seq x y z
N MET A 1 17.66 6.56 14.93
CA MET A 1 17.90 6.95 13.49
C MET A 1 16.77 7.89 13.12
N SER A 2 17.05 9.07 12.57
CA SER A 2 16.00 10.03 12.24
C SER A 2 15.56 9.82 10.78
N ILE A 3 14.32 9.37 10.59
CA ILE A 3 13.69 9.33 9.26
C ILE A 3 13.12 10.73 9.00
N GLU A 4 13.47 11.32 7.85
CA GLU A 4 12.94 12.63 7.49
C GLU A 4 11.41 12.59 7.37
N ARG A 5 10.74 13.58 7.93
CA ARG A 5 9.27 13.69 7.91
C ARG A 5 8.70 13.68 6.47
N SER A 6 9.45 14.23 5.52
CA SER A 6 9.11 14.25 4.10
C SER A 6 8.99 12.86 3.44
N ARG A 7 9.48 11.82 4.10
CA ARG A 7 9.37 10.42 3.65
C ARG A 7 8.11 9.72 4.13
N PHE A 8 7.29 10.36 4.95
CA PHE A 8 6.01 9.79 5.36
C PHE A 8 4.89 10.20 4.40
N CYS A 9 4.02 9.25 4.13
CA CYS A 9 2.82 9.36 3.30
C CYS A 9 1.62 8.86 4.10
N VAL A 10 0.44 9.34 3.77
CA VAL A 10 -0.80 8.94 4.45
C VAL A 10 -1.74 8.31 3.44
N ASN A 11 -2.10 7.05 3.67
CA ASN A 11 -3.13 6.38 2.89
C ASN A 11 -4.50 6.87 3.36
N ARG A 12 -5.37 7.18 2.41
CA ARG A 12 -6.69 7.73 2.69
C ARG A 12 -7.58 6.81 3.53
N LYS A 13 -7.25 5.53 3.64
CA LYS A 13 -7.96 4.58 4.49
C LYS A 13 -8.03 5.00 5.96
N ILE A 14 -7.08 5.81 6.45
CA ILE A 14 -7.10 6.36 7.82
C ILE A 14 -8.31 7.28 8.10
N ALA A 15 -8.89 7.88 7.06
CA ALA A 15 -9.91 8.93 7.17
C ALA A 15 -11.11 8.66 6.24
N PRO A 16 -11.82 7.52 6.41
CA PRO A 16 -12.89 7.14 5.47
C PRO A 16 -14.11 8.06 5.53
N SER A 17 -14.32 8.76 6.64
CA SER A 17 -15.44 9.68 6.86
C SER A 17 -15.15 11.13 6.42
N LEU A 18 -13.87 11.49 6.22
CA LEU A 18 -13.51 12.83 5.78
C LEU A 18 -13.64 12.96 4.25
N SER A 19 -14.05 14.17 3.80
CA SER A 19 -13.91 14.54 2.40
C SER A 19 -12.43 14.59 1.97
N ILE A 20 -12.16 14.58 0.66
CA ILE A 20 -10.79 14.73 0.14
C ILE A 20 -10.17 16.05 0.61
N GLU A 21 -10.94 17.12 0.66
CA GLU A 21 -10.43 18.42 1.11
C GLU A 21 -10.05 18.41 2.59
N GLU A 22 -10.91 17.89 3.46
CA GLU A 22 -10.61 17.75 4.89
C GLU A 22 -9.40 16.83 5.14
N PHE A 23 -9.30 15.73 4.41
CA PHE A 23 -8.15 14.85 4.46
C PHE A 23 -6.85 15.57 4.07
N PHE A 24 -6.85 16.35 2.99
CA PHE A 24 -5.68 17.13 2.58
C PHE A 24 -5.30 18.21 3.61
N GLN A 25 -6.29 18.85 4.24
CA GLN A 25 -6.05 19.79 5.34
C GLN A 25 -5.33 19.12 6.52
N VAL A 26 -5.77 17.92 6.92
CA VAL A 26 -5.15 17.18 8.01
C VAL A 26 -3.72 16.80 7.66
N VAL A 27 -3.47 16.25 6.46
CA VAL A 27 -2.13 15.88 6.01
C VAL A 27 -1.18 17.10 6.02
N GLN A 28 -1.65 18.24 5.52
CA GLN A 28 -0.88 19.49 5.53
C GLN A 28 -0.60 19.99 6.96
N LYS A 29 -1.57 19.92 7.87
CA LYS A 29 -1.39 20.28 9.29
C LYS A 29 -0.35 19.41 9.99
N CYS A 30 -0.26 18.15 9.59
CA CYS A 30 0.80 17.24 10.06
C CYS A 30 2.19 17.58 9.47
N GLY A 31 2.35 18.62 8.66
CA GLY A 31 3.60 18.94 7.97
C GLY A 31 4.00 17.88 6.93
N LEU A 32 3.03 17.16 6.39
CA LEU A 32 3.19 16.18 5.32
C LEU A 32 2.59 16.72 4.02
N ASN A 33 2.97 16.10 2.91
CA ASN A 33 2.45 16.47 1.60
C ASN A 33 2.23 15.29 0.66
N LYS A 34 2.39 14.04 1.14
CA LYS A 34 2.25 12.85 0.33
C LYS A 34 1.05 12.03 0.77
N VAL A 35 0.26 11.61 -0.20
CA VAL A 35 -0.93 10.79 0.04
C VAL A 35 -0.99 9.60 -0.91
N GLU A 36 -1.66 8.56 -0.45
CA GLU A 36 -2.22 7.51 -1.31
C GLU A 36 -3.74 7.68 -1.35
N ILE A 37 -4.31 7.62 -2.54
CA ILE A 37 -5.77 7.58 -2.73
C ILE A 37 -6.21 6.15 -3.06
N ARG A 38 -7.52 5.87 -2.98
CA ARG A 38 -8.03 4.50 -3.04
C ARG A 38 -9.29 4.40 -3.89
N ASN A 39 -9.49 3.23 -4.50
CA ASN A 39 -10.71 2.90 -5.24
C ASN A 39 -11.75 2.14 -4.41
N ASP A 40 -11.45 1.84 -3.13
CA ASP A 40 -12.32 1.09 -2.20
C ASP A 40 -12.84 1.96 -1.03
N MET A 41 -12.94 3.26 -1.25
CA MET A 41 -13.54 4.18 -0.29
C MET A 41 -15.08 4.05 -0.29
N PRO A 42 -15.78 4.52 0.75
CA PRO A 42 -17.25 4.40 0.83
C PRO A 42 -18.01 4.96 -0.36
N SER A 43 -17.45 5.95 -1.07
CA SER A 43 -18.01 6.50 -2.32
C SER A 43 -17.97 5.52 -3.50
N GLY A 44 -17.13 4.48 -3.44
CA GLY A 44 -16.84 3.58 -4.55
C GLY A 44 -16.08 4.24 -5.71
N LYS A 45 -15.56 5.45 -5.53
CA LYS A 45 -14.84 6.22 -6.54
C LYS A 45 -13.48 6.68 -6.02
N ILE A 46 -12.48 6.71 -6.89
CA ILE A 46 -11.09 7.10 -6.52
C ILE A 46 -11.02 8.56 -6.04
N LEU A 47 -11.75 9.45 -6.69
CA LEU A 47 -11.77 10.89 -6.41
C LEU A 47 -13.05 11.35 -5.70
N ASP A 48 -13.82 10.44 -5.10
CA ASP A 48 -15.19 10.68 -4.65
C ASP A 48 -16.05 11.29 -5.79
N ASP A 49 -16.70 12.41 -5.54
CA ASP A 49 -17.51 13.11 -6.53
C ASP A 49 -16.77 14.27 -7.25
N LEU A 50 -15.43 14.35 -7.05
CA LEU A 50 -14.63 15.39 -7.70
C LEU A 50 -14.25 14.99 -9.12
N THR A 51 -14.20 15.98 -10.02
CA THR A 51 -13.49 15.80 -11.28
C THR A 51 -11.97 15.84 -11.06
N PRO A 52 -11.15 15.32 -11.98
CA PRO A 52 -9.69 15.43 -11.88
C PRO A 52 -9.20 16.89 -11.75
N GLU A 53 -9.87 17.84 -12.42
CA GLU A 53 -9.54 19.25 -12.34
C GLU A 53 -9.82 19.82 -10.94
N GLN A 54 -10.99 19.50 -10.36
CA GLN A 54 -11.35 19.90 -9.01
C GLN A 54 -10.38 19.32 -7.98
N PHE A 55 -10.05 18.04 -8.12
CA PHE A 55 -9.06 17.37 -7.28
C PHE A 55 -7.69 18.06 -7.36
N ASN A 56 -7.21 18.36 -8.57
CA ASN A 56 -5.94 19.02 -8.79
C ASN A 56 -5.90 20.45 -8.21
N VAL A 57 -7.02 21.18 -8.22
CA VAL A 57 -7.13 22.48 -7.54
C VAL A 57 -6.91 22.32 -6.04
N LEU A 58 -7.54 21.31 -5.41
CA LEU A 58 -7.36 21.02 -3.98
C LEU A 58 -5.93 20.55 -3.68
N ALA A 59 -5.40 19.62 -4.47
CA ALA A 59 -4.04 19.12 -4.31
C ALA A 59 -3.02 20.26 -4.37
N LYS A 60 -3.17 21.19 -5.32
CA LYS A 60 -2.33 22.38 -5.41
C LYS A 60 -2.51 23.32 -4.22
N LYS A 61 -3.76 23.55 -3.78
CA LYS A 61 -4.09 24.42 -2.64
C LYS A 61 -3.39 23.97 -1.37
N TYR A 62 -3.34 22.66 -1.13
CA TYR A 62 -2.75 22.05 0.08
C TYR A 62 -1.34 21.51 -0.14
N ASN A 63 -0.73 21.74 -1.32
CA ASN A 63 0.60 21.25 -1.69
C ASN A 63 0.70 19.71 -1.57
N ILE A 64 -0.31 18.98 -2.02
CA ILE A 64 -0.38 17.51 -1.94
C ILE A 64 0.19 16.87 -3.21
N GLU A 65 1.03 15.86 -3.02
CA GLU A 65 1.51 14.92 -4.03
C GLU A 65 0.81 13.57 -3.85
N VAL A 66 0.17 13.06 -4.90
CA VAL A 66 -0.38 11.71 -4.91
C VAL A 66 0.73 10.73 -5.28
N VAL A 67 1.07 9.82 -4.35
CA VAL A 67 2.13 8.82 -4.57
C VAL A 67 1.59 7.64 -5.36
N THR A 68 0.48 7.06 -4.89
CA THR A 68 -0.11 5.85 -5.47
C THR A 68 -1.63 5.90 -5.48
N ILE A 69 -2.22 5.01 -6.30
CA ILE A 69 -3.63 4.60 -6.18
C ILE A 69 -3.67 3.14 -5.73
N ASN A 70 -4.41 2.83 -4.67
CA ASN A 70 -4.55 1.51 -4.07
C ASN A 70 -6.00 1.00 -4.21
N ALA A 71 -6.33 -0.22 -4.72
CA ALA A 71 -5.43 -1.14 -5.37
C ALA A 71 -6.12 -1.86 -6.55
N LEU A 72 -5.32 -2.31 -7.51
CA LEU A 72 -5.79 -3.22 -8.55
C LEU A 72 -5.89 -4.64 -7.98
N TYR A 73 -7.11 -5.13 -7.74
CA TYR A 73 -7.40 -6.42 -7.13
C TYR A 73 -8.49 -7.19 -7.91
N PRO A 74 -8.37 -8.51 -8.06
CA PRO A 74 -7.16 -9.32 -7.90
C PRO A 74 -6.36 -9.35 -9.21
N PHE A 75 -5.13 -8.84 -9.23
CA PHE A 75 -4.40 -8.66 -10.49
C PHE A 75 -4.00 -9.99 -11.16
N ASN A 76 -3.85 -11.09 -10.39
CA ASN A 76 -3.30 -12.37 -10.84
C ASN A 76 -4.31 -13.52 -10.92
N LEU A 77 -5.60 -13.20 -11.09
CA LEU A 77 -6.67 -14.20 -11.29
C LEU A 77 -7.14 -14.21 -12.74
N PRO A 78 -6.76 -15.22 -13.58
CA PRO A 78 -7.06 -15.24 -15.01
C PRO A 78 -8.54 -15.13 -15.35
N SER A 79 -9.42 -15.75 -14.54
CA SER A 79 -10.87 -15.70 -14.74
C SER A 79 -11.48 -14.30 -14.56
N LYS A 80 -10.74 -13.37 -13.96
CA LYS A 80 -11.13 -11.97 -13.76
C LYS A 80 -10.34 -11.00 -14.66
N ARG A 81 -9.44 -11.49 -15.54
CA ARG A 81 -8.53 -10.67 -16.34
C ARG A 81 -9.23 -9.53 -17.07
N GLU A 82 -10.33 -9.80 -17.76
CA GLU A 82 -11.06 -8.78 -18.50
C GLU A 82 -11.61 -7.69 -17.57
N GLN A 83 -12.31 -8.09 -16.50
CA GLN A 83 -12.85 -7.15 -15.51
C GLN A 83 -11.75 -6.30 -14.87
N VAL A 84 -10.66 -6.95 -14.43
CA VAL A 84 -9.53 -6.28 -13.78
C VAL A 84 -8.81 -5.34 -14.75
N THR A 85 -8.78 -5.66 -16.03
CA THR A 85 -8.21 -4.78 -17.06
C THR A 85 -9.01 -3.47 -17.18
N GLN A 86 -10.35 -3.52 -17.11
CA GLN A 86 -11.17 -2.29 -17.14
C GLN A 86 -10.90 -1.42 -15.90
N VAL A 87 -10.84 -2.04 -14.72
CA VAL A 87 -10.45 -1.33 -13.49
C VAL A 87 -9.05 -0.73 -13.60
N ALA A 88 -8.08 -1.47 -14.15
CA ALA A 88 -6.73 -0.98 -14.36
C ALA A 88 -6.69 0.25 -15.29
N ILE A 89 -7.46 0.24 -16.38
CA ILE A 89 -7.54 1.38 -17.30
C ILE A 89 -8.07 2.63 -16.57
N GLU A 90 -9.19 2.49 -15.83
CA GLU A 90 -9.74 3.59 -15.04
C GLU A 90 -8.73 4.16 -14.03
N MET A 91 -8.05 3.26 -13.30
CA MET A 91 -7.02 3.66 -12.35
C MET A 91 -5.85 4.36 -13.02
N LEU A 92 -5.39 3.89 -14.18
CA LEU A 92 -4.27 4.46 -14.91
C LEU A 92 -4.62 5.83 -15.53
N GLU A 93 -5.83 5.99 -16.05
CA GLU A 93 -6.35 7.27 -16.54
C GLU A 93 -6.44 8.28 -15.40
N THR A 94 -7.00 7.86 -14.26
CA THR A 94 -7.05 8.69 -13.05
C THR A 94 -5.65 9.04 -12.55
N ALA A 95 -4.75 8.06 -12.46
CA ALA A 95 -3.36 8.28 -12.03
C ALA A 95 -2.67 9.34 -12.89
N LYS A 96 -2.81 9.22 -14.21
CA LYS A 96 -2.27 10.21 -15.15
C LYS A 96 -2.90 11.60 -14.96
N ALA A 97 -4.21 11.67 -14.74
CA ALA A 97 -4.93 12.93 -14.59
C ALA A 97 -4.58 13.67 -13.29
N VAL A 98 -4.32 12.95 -12.19
CA VAL A 98 -3.98 13.54 -10.88
C VAL A 98 -2.48 13.55 -10.57
N GLY A 99 -1.64 13.03 -11.48
CA GLY A 99 -0.19 13.01 -11.33
C GLY A 99 0.34 11.96 -10.35
N ALA A 100 -0.43 10.91 -10.05
CA ALA A 100 0.03 9.78 -9.26
C ALA A 100 1.17 9.04 -9.99
N LYS A 101 2.12 8.50 -9.22
CA LYS A 101 3.33 7.88 -9.76
C LYS A 101 3.15 6.39 -10.05
N ALA A 102 2.34 5.71 -9.24
CA ALA A 102 2.19 4.26 -9.31
C ALA A 102 0.77 3.81 -8.95
N VAL A 103 0.46 2.56 -9.29
CA VAL A 103 -0.73 1.84 -8.85
C VAL A 103 -0.28 0.57 -8.13
N ILE A 104 -0.87 0.31 -6.96
CA ILE A 104 -0.62 -0.90 -6.18
C ILE A 104 -1.44 -2.06 -6.75
N MET A 105 -0.84 -3.24 -6.81
CA MET A 105 -1.40 -4.45 -7.41
C MET A 105 -1.42 -5.57 -6.38
N CYS A 106 -2.61 -5.91 -5.87
CA CYS A 106 -2.80 -6.95 -4.86
C CYS A 106 -3.21 -8.29 -5.51
N PRO A 107 -2.61 -9.42 -5.07
CA PRO A 107 -2.94 -10.74 -5.56
C PRO A 107 -4.29 -11.24 -5.03
N TYR A 108 -4.83 -12.27 -5.65
CA TYR A 108 -6.04 -12.95 -5.19
C TYR A 108 -5.86 -13.50 -3.78
N ASN A 109 -6.76 -13.13 -2.88
CA ASN A 109 -6.66 -13.36 -1.44
C ASN A 109 -7.92 -14.06 -0.87
N GLU A 110 -8.37 -15.09 -1.56
CA GLU A 110 -9.49 -15.94 -1.13
C GLU A 110 -9.12 -17.41 -1.35
N PRO A 111 -9.91 -18.38 -0.79
CA PRO A 111 -9.69 -19.79 -1.02
C PRO A 111 -9.56 -20.11 -2.52
N ASP A 112 -8.48 -20.76 -2.91
CA ASP A 112 -8.05 -20.93 -4.30
C ASP A 112 -7.77 -22.39 -4.59
N SER A 113 -8.50 -22.96 -5.55
CA SER A 113 -8.32 -24.36 -5.98
C SER A 113 -7.16 -24.57 -6.95
N ARG A 114 -6.52 -23.50 -7.44
CA ARG A 114 -5.37 -23.59 -8.33
C ARG A 114 -4.17 -24.19 -7.57
N SER A 115 -3.40 -25.02 -8.24
CA SER A 115 -2.12 -25.51 -7.69
C SER A 115 -1.12 -24.35 -7.52
N THR A 116 -0.10 -24.56 -6.68
CA THR A 116 0.97 -23.56 -6.50
C THR A 116 1.65 -23.23 -7.83
N ALA A 117 1.90 -24.21 -8.68
CA ALA A 117 2.50 -23.96 -10.00
C ALA A 117 1.61 -23.11 -10.90
N GLN A 118 0.29 -23.32 -10.88
CA GLN A 118 -0.66 -22.49 -11.62
C GLN A 118 -0.66 -21.04 -11.08
N ARG A 119 -0.72 -20.85 -9.75
CA ARG A 119 -0.68 -19.50 -9.15
C ARG A 119 0.60 -18.74 -9.51
N ILE A 120 1.75 -19.42 -9.52
CA ILE A 120 3.03 -18.83 -9.93
C ILE A 120 2.98 -18.43 -11.41
N GLY A 121 2.56 -19.33 -12.30
CA GLY A 121 2.44 -19.04 -13.74
C GLY A 121 1.48 -17.90 -14.02
N ASP A 122 0.28 -17.95 -13.46
CA ASP A 122 -0.74 -16.90 -13.61
C ASP A 122 -0.26 -15.54 -13.10
N THR A 123 0.54 -15.53 -12.04
CA THR A 123 1.14 -14.30 -11.50
C THR A 123 2.17 -13.72 -12.45
N ALA A 124 3.08 -14.55 -12.98
CA ALA A 124 4.08 -14.14 -13.96
C ALA A 124 3.42 -13.56 -15.24
N ASP A 125 2.45 -14.29 -15.79
CA ASP A 125 1.69 -13.85 -16.97
C ASP A 125 0.95 -12.54 -16.72
N SER A 126 0.40 -12.35 -15.51
CA SER A 126 -0.31 -11.12 -15.14
C SER A 126 0.65 -9.94 -14.99
N ILE A 127 1.82 -10.13 -14.36
CA ILE A 127 2.84 -9.09 -14.29
C ILE A 127 3.26 -8.67 -15.69
N GLN A 128 3.53 -9.61 -16.58
CA GLN A 128 3.91 -9.31 -17.97
C GLN A 128 2.81 -8.55 -18.71
N TYR A 129 1.55 -9.00 -18.57
CA TYR A 129 0.39 -8.37 -19.21
C TYR A 129 0.20 -6.92 -18.74
N PHE A 130 0.19 -6.70 -17.43
CA PHE A 130 0.00 -5.36 -16.86
C PHE A 130 1.20 -4.46 -17.09
N THR A 131 2.42 -4.99 -17.18
CA THR A 131 3.60 -4.20 -17.58
C THR A 131 3.37 -3.52 -18.93
N ALA A 132 2.88 -4.24 -19.91
CA ALA A 132 2.60 -3.69 -21.23
C ALA A 132 1.45 -2.66 -21.22
N LEU A 133 0.45 -2.85 -20.35
CA LEU A 133 -0.65 -1.90 -20.19
C LEU A 133 -0.18 -0.62 -19.51
N PHE A 134 0.48 -0.73 -18.36
CA PHE A 134 0.95 0.41 -17.55
C PHE A 134 1.94 1.29 -18.31
N ALA A 135 2.81 0.67 -19.14
CA ALA A 135 3.76 1.40 -19.98
C ALA A 135 3.09 2.42 -20.92
N LYS A 136 1.86 2.14 -21.40
CA LYS A 136 1.09 3.07 -22.25
C LYS A 136 0.71 4.36 -21.55
N TYR A 137 0.62 4.33 -20.22
CA TYR A 137 0.24 5.47 -19.39
C TYR A 137 1.45 6.14 -18.73
N GLY A 138 2.61 5.47 -18.71
CA GLY A 138 3.81 5.95 -18.01
C GLY A 138 3.68 5.88 -16.48
N ILE A 139 2.86 4.95 -15.97
CA ILE A 139 2.62 4.73 -14.55
C ILE A 139 3.36 3.46 -14.11
N GLU A 140 3.96 3.49 -12.91
CA GLU A 140 4.66 2.33 -12.32
C GLU A 140 3.65 1.37 -11.66
N GLY A 141 3.88 0.06 -11.75
CA GLY A 141 3.17 -0.96 -10.98
C GLY A 141 3.94 -1.33 -9.73
N LEU A 142 3.25 -1.41 -8.59
CA LEU A 142 3.81 -1.89 -7.33
C LEU A 142 3.09 -3.17 -6.92
N VAL A 143 3.76 -4.32 -7.04
CA VAL A 143 3.19 -5.61 -6.62
C VAL A 143 3.28 -5.74 -5.11
N GLU A 144 2.16 -5.96 -4.44
CA GLU A 144 2.09 -6.12 -2.98
C GLU A 144 1.76 -7.57 -2.62
N PRO A 145 2.74 -8.37 -2.17
CA PRO A 145 2.45 -9.68 -1.62
C PRO A 145 1.64 -9.59 -0.32
N LEU A 146 0.60 -10.42 -0.19
CA LEU A 146 -0.28 -10.42 0.98
C LEU A 146 0.03 -11.62 1.88
N GLY A 147 0.35 -11.38 3.15
CA GLY A 147 0.78 -12.40 4.11
C GLY A 147 -0.30 -13.41 4.55
N PHE A 148 -1.56 -13.22 4.17
CA PHE A 148 -2.65 -14.12 4.55
C PHE A 148 -2.43 -15.55 4.05
N PRO A 149 -2.82 -16.59 4.83
CA PRO A 149 -2.64 -17.99 4.44
C PRO A 149 -3.29 -18.36 3.10
N VAL A 150 -4.38 -17.69 2.73
CA VAL A 150 -5.14 -17.93 1.49
C VAL A 150 -4.60 -17.16 0.29
N SER A 151 -3.71 -16.22 0.49
CA SER A 151 -3.18 -15.39 -0.60
C SER A 151 -2.46 -16.22 -1.65
N SER A 152 -2.72 -15.91 -2.91
CA SER A 152 -2.08 -16.55 -4.05
C SER A 152 -0.61 -16.12 -4.26
N LEU A 153 -0.17 -15.04 -3.61
CA LEU A 153 1.21 -14.56 -3.61
C LEU A 153 1.54 -13.99 -2.22
N ARG A 154 2.23 -14.78 -1.38
CA ARG A 154 2.61 -14.41 -0.01
C ARG A 154 4.08 -14.00 0.13
N SER A 155 4.93 -14.48 -0.77
CA SER A 155 6.38 -14.35 -0.65
C SER A 155 6.89 -13.11 -1.37
N PHE A 156 7.56 -12.22 -0.64
CA PHE A 156 8.27 -11.06 -1.20
C PHE A 156 9.41 -11.51 -2.11
N THR A 157 10.15 -12.56 -1.73
CA THR A 157 11.21 -13.15 -2.57
C THR A 157 10.65 -13.60 -3.91
N LEU A 158 9.57 -14.41 -3.88
CA LEU A 158 8.94 -14.91 -5.11
C LEU A 158 8.41 -13.76 -5.98
N ALA A 159 7.78 -12.75 -5.39
CA ALA A 159 7.31 -11.60 -6.15
C ALA A 159 8.45 -10.88 -6.89
N GLY A 160 9.56 -10.62 -6.20
CA GLY A 160 10.76 -10.02 -6.79
C GLY A 160 11.39 -10.88 -7.88
N GLU A 161 11.43 -12.21 -7.69
CA GLU A 161 11.91 -13.16 -8.71
C GLU A 161 11.01 -13.16 -9.96
N LEU A 162 9.70 -13.18 -9.80
CA LEU A 162 8.75 -13.14 -10.92
C LEU A 162 8.84 -11.83 -11.70
N ILE A 163 8.87 -10.68 -11.02
CA ILE A 163 9.06 -9.37 -11.65
C ILE A 163 10.34 -9.38 -12.51
N LYS A 164 11.44 -9.88 -11.95
CA LYS A 164 12.72 -9.99 -12.66
C LYS A 164 12.66 -10.99 -13.82
N ALA A 165 12.05 -12.14 -13.62
CA ALA A 165 11.99 -13.21 -14.63
C ALA A 165 11.24 -12.79 -15.89
N VAL A 166 10.17 -11.98 -15.76
CA VAL A 166 9.42 -11.45 -16.89
C VAL A 166 9.99 -10.13 -17.45
N GLY A 167 11.11 -9.65 -16.90
CA GLY A 167 11.75 -8.41 -17.34
C GLY A 167 10.90 -7.16 -17.10
N SER A 168 10.02 -7.19 -16.09
CA SER A 168 9.16 -6.04 -15.75
C SER A 168 9.95 -4.96 -15.01
N PRO A 169 9.68 -3.66 -15.26
CA PRO A 169 10.21 -2.56 -14.47
C PRO A 169 9.45 -2.35 -13.14
N PHE A 170 8.40 -3.11 -12.89
CA PHE A 170 7.62 -3.00 -11.66
C PHE A 170 8.47 -3.20 -10.42
N LYS A 171 8.03 -2.60 -9.32
CA LYS A 171 8.61 -2.79 -8.00
C LYS A 171 7.60 -3.47 -7.07
N MET A 172 7.96 -3.58 -5.82
CA MET A 172 7.10 -4.13 -4.78
C MET A 172 6.67 -3.06 -3.79
N THR A 173 5.47 -3.21 -3.26
CA THR A 173 5.10 -2.64 -1.96
C THR A 173 5.49 -3.64 -0.89
N LEU A 174 6.28 -3.20 0.08
CA LEU A 174 6.63 -3.96 1.27
C LEU A 174 5.71 -3.54 2.41
N ASP A 175 4.75 -4.39 2.77
CA ASP A 175 3.86 -4.12 3.89
C ASP A 175 4.32 -4.84 5.15
N THR A 176 4.53 -4.08 6.24
CA THR A 176 5.00 -4.61 7.54
C THR A 176 4.00 -5.57 8.18
N PHE A 177 2.70 -5.39 7.96
CA PHE A 177 1.68 -6.31 8.43
C PHE A 177 1.75 -7.64 7.67
N HIS A 178 1.82 -7.59 6.35
CA HIS A 178 1.91 -8.79 5.54
C HIS A 178 3.23 -9.55 5.73
N HIS A 179 4.33 -8.84 5.99
CA HIS A 179 5.58 -9.48 6.40
C HIS A 179 5.43 -10.23 7.73
N HIS A 180 4.78 -9.59 8.71
CA HIS A 180 4.50 -10.21 10.00
C HIS A 180 3.59 -11.44 9.87
N LEU A 181 2.50 -11.36 9.09
CA LEU A 181 1.60 -12.49 8.82
C LEU A 181 2.27 -13.65 8.08
N ALA A 182 3.28 -13.38 7.28
CA ALA A 182 4.06 -14.41 6.61
C ALA A 182 5.04 -15.13 7.55
N GLU A 183 5.07 -14.75 8.84
CA GLU A 183 5.93 -15.34 9.89
C GLU A 183 7.43 -15.20 9.58
N LEU A 184 7.80 -14.15 8.84
CA LEU A 184 9.18 -13.88 8.49
C LEU A 184 9.87 -13.13 9.64
N PRO A 185 11.03 -13.60 10.13
CA PRO A 185 11.78 -12.87 11.14
C PRO A 185 12.25 -11.49 10.62
N ILE A 186 12.20 -10.48 11.48
CA ILE A 186 12.67 -9.12 11.13
C ILE A 186 14.14 -9.14 10.69
N ALA A 187 14.97 -9.96 11.33
CA ALA A 187 16.39 -10.13 11.00
C ALA A 187 16.63 -10.69 9.58
N ASP A 188 15.63 -11.33 8.98
CA ASP A 188 15.74 -11.97 7.67
C ASP A 188 15.32 -11.05 6.51
N TYR A 189 14.97 -9.79 6.77
CA TYR A 189 14.63 -8.84 5.69
C TYR A 189 15.69 -8.81 4.58
N GLY A 190 16.97 -8.81 4.94
CA GLY A 190 18.07 -8.77 3.97
C GLY A 190 18.18 -10.02 3.07
N SER A 191 17.61 -11.16 3.50
CA SER A 191 17.58 -12.40 2.71
C SER A 191 16.26 -12.65 1.99
N THR A 192 15.18 -12.01 2.44
CA THR A 192 13.83 -12.23 1.91
C THR A 192 13.35 -11.10 0.99
N VAL A 193 13.93 -9.90 1.10
CA VAL A 193 13.54 -8.73 0.33
C VAL A 193 14.75 -8.09 -0.34
N ASN A 194 14.74 -7.97 -1.66
CA ASN A 194 15.68 -7.11 -2.35
C ASN A 194 15.23 -5.64 -2.22
N ILE A 195 15.87 -4.89 -1.34
CA ILE A 195 15.49 -3.52 -1.00
C ILE A 195 15.47 -2.57 -2.22
N ASN A 196 16.26 -2.86 -3.25
CA ASN A 196 16.28 -2.07 -4.48
C ASN A 196 15.03 -2.27 -5.36
N GLN A 197 14.27 -3.33 -5.10
CA GLN A 197 12.99 -3.61 -5.75
C GLN A 197 11.79 -3.08 -4.96
N VAL A 198 12.00 -2.46 -3.79
CA VAL A 198 10.93 -1.87 -2.98
C VAL A 198 10.67 -0.43 -3.45
N GLY A 199 9.47 -0.17 -3.95
CA GLY A 199 9.01 1.15 -4.37
C GLY A 199 8.31 1.92 -3.26
N LEU A 200 7.63 1.21 -2.35
CA LEU A 200 6.86 1.77 -1.24
C LEU A 200 6.89 0.82 -0.04
N VAL A 201 6.82 1.37 1.17
CA VAL A 201 6.61 0.59 2.39
C VAL A 201 5.30 0.99 3.03
N HIS A 202 4.39 0.03 3.25
CA HIS A 202 3.18 0.22 4.04
C HIS A 202 3.44 -0.04 5.52
N LEU A 203 2.92 0.85 6.36
CA LEU A 203 3.02 0.79 7.81
C LEU A 203 1.64 0.74 8.45
N SER A 204 1.44 -0.24 9.29
CA SER A 204 0.35 -0.28 10.27
C SER A 204 0.87 -0.85 11.58
N GLY A 205 0.04 -0.87 12.61
CA GLY A 205 0.30 -1.51 13.89
C GLY A 205 -0.79 -2.53 14.20
N VAL A 206 -0.52 -3.46 15.11
CA VAL A 206 -1.50 -4.39 15.66
C VAL A 206 -1.30 -4.45 17.17
N GLU A 207 -2.37 -4.22 17.93
CA GLU A 207 -2.36 -4.38 19.40
C GLU A 207 -3.07 -5.67 19.85
N ALA A 208 -3.66 -6.42 18.92
CA ALA A 208 -4.33 -7.68 19.22
C ALA A 208 -3.33 -8.79 19.59
N THR A 209 -3.58 -9.47 20.70
CA THR A 209 -2.72 -10.56 21.22
C THR A 209 -3.16 -11.95 20.76
N ARG A 210 -4.02 -12.03 19.74
CA ARG A 210 -4.50 -13.30 19.20
C ARG A 210 -3.50 -13.92 18.20
N SER A 211 -3.73 -15.18 17.84
CA SER A 211 -2.89 -15.92 16.90
C SER A 211 -2.78 -15.21 15.54
N LEU A 212 -1.58 -15.21 14.94
CA LEU A 212 -1.30 -14.67 13.61
C LEU A 212 -2.27 -15.17 12.53
N ALA A 213 -2.61 -16.46 12.58
CA ALA A 213 -3.54 -17.07 11.63
C ALA A 213 -4.98 -16.51 11.68
N THR A 214 -5.30 -15.74 12.72
CA THR A 214 -6.62 -15.13 12.94
C THR A 214 -6.62 -13.61 12.81
N LEU A 215 -5.47 -13.00 12.55
CA LEU A 215 -5.38 -11.56 12.28
C LEU A 215 -5.99 -11.24 10.92
N LEU A 216 -6.70 -10.14 10.86
CA LEU A 216 -7.37 -9.61 9.67
C LEU A 216 -6.95 -8.16 9.43
N ASP A 217 -7.29 -7.61 8.28
CA ASP A 217 -7.06 -6.19 8.00
C ASP A 217 -7.71 -5.27 9.05
N GLU A 218 -8.84 -5.67 9.62
CA GLU A 218 -9.54 -4.92 10.69
C GLU A 218 -8.72 -4.77 11.98
N ASP A 219 -7.67 -5.55 12.17
CA ASP A 219 -6.75 -5.41 13.31
C ASP A 219 -5.67 -4.35 13.07
N ARG A 220 -5.55 -3.85 11.86
CA ARG A 220 -4.53 -2.89 11.46
C ARG A 220 -4.92 -1.49 11.91
N ILE A 221 -4.19 -0.99 12.89
CA ILE A 221 -4.29 0.37 13.44
C ILE A 221 -3.03 1.17 13.09
N MET A 222 -2.95 2.41 13.56
CA MET A 222 -1.72 3.20 13.45
C MET A 222 -0.62 2.62 14.35
N PRO A 223 0.65 2.62 13.91
CA PRO A 223 1.77 2.13 14.73
C PRO A 223 1.87 2.84 16.08
N SER A 224 2.05 2.07 17.15
CA SER A 224 2.14 2.57 18.53
C SER A 224 3.15 1.78 19.35
N GLN A 225 3.42 2.22 20.58
CA GLN A 225 4.27 1.49 21.52
C GLN A 225 3.70 0.12 21.94
N LYS A 226 2.41 -0.12 21.71
CA LYS A 226 1.75 -1.39 22.01
C LYS A 226 1.72 -2.35 20.83
N ASP A 227 2.28 -1.94 19.70
CA ASP A 227 2.30 -2.72 18.48
C ASP A 227 3.09 -4.03 18.65
N VAL A 228 2.37 -5.15 18.53
CA VAL A 228 2.95 -6.50 18.66
C VAL A 228 3.75 -6.93 17.45
N MET A 229 3.55 -6.28 16.29
CA MET A 229 4.32 -6.57 15.06
C MET A 229 5.72 -5.95 15.09
N LYS A 230 6.00 -5.09 16.07
CA LYS A 230 7.27 -4.36 16.16
C LYS A 230 7.57 -3.55 14.90
N SER A 231 6.57 -2.80 14.41
CA SER A 231 6.68 -2.02 13.17
C SER A 231 7.87 -1.05 13.19
N LYS A 232 8.21 -0.49 14.35
CA LYS A 232 9.40 0.33 14.49
C LYS A 232 10.69 -0.46 14.22
N GLU A 233 10.83 -1.65 14.77
CA GLU A 233 11.99 -2.52 14.55
C GLU A 233 12.08 -2.98 13.09
N GLN A 234 10.93 -3.24 12.45
CA GLN A 234 10.87 -3.54 11.03
C GLN A 234 11.39 -2.35 10.21
N VAL A 235 10.94 -1.13 10.50
CA VAL A 235 11.41 0.09 9.84
C VAL A 235 12.92 0.30 10.04
N LEU A 236 13.43 0.07 11.26
CA LEU A 236 14.87 0.17 11.55
C LEU A 236 15.70 -0.81 10.71
N GLU A 237 15.20 -2.03 10.52
CA GLU A 237 15.89 -3.02 9.69
C GLU A 237 15.85 -2.63 8.20
N ILE A 238 14.69 -2.19 7.70
CA ILE A 238 14.53 -1.67 6.33
C ILE A 238 15.49 -0.49 6.06
N GLU A 239 15.64 0.45 7.02
CA GLU A 239 16.59 1.56 6.92
C GLU A 239 18.06 1.09 6.89
N LYS A 240 18.42 0.08 7.70
CA LYS A 240 19.77 -0.52 7.67
C LYS A 240 20.12 -1.15 6.32
N LEU A 241 19.13 -1.70 5.63
CA LEU A 241 19.28 -2.25 4.28
C LEU A 241 19.44 -1.14 3.21
N GLY A 242 19.32 0.12 3.60
CA GLY A 242 19.58 1.27 2.72
C GLY A 242 18.34 1.83 2.03
N TYR A 243 17.12 1.48 2.47
CA TYR A 243 15.90 2.05 1.89
C TYR A 243 15.85 3.57 2.02
N LYS A 244 15.51 4.26 0.93
CA LYS A 244 15.39 5.73 0.86
C LYS A 244 14.03 6.19 0.35
N GLY A 245 13.11 5.27 0.14
CA GLY A 245 11.77 5.55 -0.35
C GLY A 245 10.80 6.04 0.73
N ILE A 246 9.54 5.91 0.44
CA ILE A 246 8.41 6.46 1.20
C ILE A 246 7.82 5.38 2.11
N TYR A 247 7.43 5.78 3.32
CA TYR A 247 6.65 5.02 4.28
C TYR A 247 5.22 5.56 4.29
N ALA A 248 4.23 4.74 3.95
CA ALA A 248 2.84 5.13 3.92
C ALA A 248 2.06 4.45 5.06
N PHE A 249 1.40 5.24 5.90
CA PHE A 249 0.51 4.72 6.93
C PHE A 249 -0.76 4.17 6.31
N GLU A 250 -1.03 2.88 6.51
CA GLU A 250 -2.17 2.18 5.94
C GLU A 250 -2.92 1.33 6.99
N PRO A 251 -3.61 1.98 7.95
CA PRO A 251 -4.49 1.28 8.88
C PRO A 251 -5.83 0.91 8.23
N PHE A 252 -6.49 -0.15 8.76
CA PHE A 252 -7.77 -0.65 8.21
C PHE A 252 -8.86 -0.84 9.26
N ALA A 253 -8.58 -0.60 10.54
CA ALA A 253 -9.55 -0.84 11.62
C ALA A 253 -10.89 -0.15 11.36
N SER A 254 -12.00 -0.84 11.59
CA SER A 254 -13.34 -0.29 11.39
C SER A 254 -13.63 0.96 12.22
N SER A 255 -12.98 1.08 13.40
CA SER A 255 -13.07 2.26 14.26
C SER A 255 -12.59 3.58 13.61
N LEU A 256 -11.82 3.50 12.52
CA LEU A 256 -11.39 4.68 11.76
C LEU A 256 -12.57 5.46 11.15
N ALA A 257 -13.72 4.80 10.94
CA ALA A 257 -14.92 5.44 10.43
C ALA A 257 -15.48 6.51 11.38
N ASP A 258 -15.18 6.39 12.67
CA ASP A 258 -15.64 7.31 13.73
C ASP A 258 -14.63 8.44 14.00
N TRP A 259 -13.46 8.42 13.35
CA TRP A 259 -12.41 9.38 13.60
C TRP A 259 -12.73 10.76 13.01
N THR A 260 -12.54 11.77 13.85
CA THR A 260 -12.57 13.18 13.42
C THR A 260 -11.22 13.57 12.79
N ALA A 261 -11.20 14.73 12.15
CA ALA A 261 -9.96 15.31 11.62
C ALA A 261 -8.87 15.48 12.72
N ALA A 262 -9.27 15.79 13.95
CA ALA A 262 -8.35 15.90 15.08
C ALA A 262 -7.77 14.55 15.53
N ASP A 263 -8.57 13.48 15.48
CA ASP A 263 -8.11 12.12 15.79
C ASP A 263 -7.10 11.65 14.75
N VAL A 264 -7.37 11.88 13.47
CA VAL A 264 -6.46 11.55 12.37
C VAL A 264 -5.13 12.31 12.51
N GLU A 265 -5.18 13.62 12.76
CA GLU A 265 -4.00 14.47 12.97
C GLU A 265 -3.15 13.96 14.15
N LYS A 266 -3.81 13.67 15.27
CA LYS A 266 -3.14 13.13 16.46
C LYS A 266 -2.47 11.80 16.17
N ALA A 267 -3.18 10.86 15.55
CA ALA A 267 -2.68 9.52 15.27
C ALA A 267 -1.46 9.54 14.33
N ILE A 268 -1.49 10.36 13.28
CA ILE A 268 -0.34 10.54 12.37
C ILE A 268 0.88 11.05 13.14
N ASN A 269 0.71 12.10 13.95
CA ASN A 269 1.82 12.69 14.70
C ASN A 269 2.40 11.74 15.74
N ASP A 270 1.55 11.03 16.49
CA ASP A 270 1.97 10.06 17.50
C ASP A 270 2.74 8.89 16.84
N SER A 271 2.26 8.38 15.71
CA SER A 271 2.93 7.27 15.01
C SER A 271 4.28 7.70 14.41
N ILE A 272 4.38 8.89 13.84
CA ILE A 272 5.68 9.41 13.38
C ILE A 272 6.65 9.56 14.57
N ALA A 273 6.17 10.12 15.70
CA ALA A 273 7.01 10.26 16.89
C ALA A 273 7.49 8.89 17.41
N TYR A 274 6.60 7.88 17.40
CA TYR A 274 6.95 6.50 17.79
C TYR A 274 7.98 5.87 16.86
N ILE A 275 7.78 5.94 15.55
CA ILE A 275 8.70 5.34 14.58
C ILE A 275 10.07 6.03 14.60
N CYS A 276 10.11 7.35 14.82
CA CYS A 276 11.35 8.13 14.80
C CYS A 276 12.08 8.20 16.16
N SER A 277 11.48 7.70 17.26
CA SER A 277 12.07 7.77 18.61
C SER A 277 13.30 6.85 18.85
#